data_944b691f24f331a47c2206f5211b6524
#
_entry.id   944b691f24f331a47c2206f5211b6524
#
_cell.length_a   1.000
_cell.length_b   1.000
_cell.length_c   1.000
_cell.angle_alpha   90.00
_cell.angle_beta   90.00
_cell.angle_gamma   90.00
#
_symmetry.space_group_name_H-M   'P 1'
#
loop_
_entity.id
_entity.type
_entity.pdbx_description
1 polymer ?
#
loop_
_entity_poly.entity_id
_entity_poly.type
_entity_poly.pdbx_seq_one_letter_code
_entity_poly.pdbx_strand_id
1 'polypeptide(L)'
;MNQLNRLHAIWNPHVYHGWGKTKRYFEGWYYKIVSKNQNNAFAIIPGIAMDENGNKQSFIQVLDGKNHEAVYHKFDSNMFLPTPKEHNLSIGNNIFTYDKVSLDLPNLKGQLVFKNQHPWSNSFFSPGIMGPYSFIPFMECYHGILSMNHSISGVINHNGIDVSFDGGKGYMEKDWGHSFPKAYIWMQSNHFSKPNISIKSSIAIIPWLKSSFIGHIAGILIDNKLIEFTTYNGTKVNSCEISKKNVKIEMENKSYKLNINAHREKATTLAAPISGFMNGRIDESMNARINVKLFNKKSKKIILEDIGYSAGIEVAGEHKLLVK
;
A
#
# COMPACT_ATOMS: atom_id res chain seq x y z
N MET A 1 -8.72 9.89 26.61
CA MET A 1 -9.13 9.40 25.27
C MET A 1 -7.96 8.96 24.40
N ASN A 2 -6.83 9.68 24.38
CA ASN A 2 -5.73 9.40 23.44
C ASN A 2 -4.94 8.09 23.65
N GLN A 3 -4.71 7.65 24.89
CA GLN A 3 -3.90 6.43 25.14
C GLN A 3 -4.65 5.14 24.78
N LEU A 4 -5.92 5.03 25.12
CA LEU A 4 -6.74 3.87 24.78
C LEU A 4 -6.90 3.72 23.25
N ASN A 5 -7.09 4.82 22.55
CA ASN A 5 -7.18 4.80 21.09
C ASN A 5 -5.85 4.38 20.43
N ARG A 6 -4.70 4.78 20.99
CA ARG A 6 -3.38 4.35 20.52
C ARG A 6 -3.16 2.85 20.73
N LEU A 7 -3.54 2.30 21.86
CA LEU A 7 -3.46 0.87 22.12
C LEU A 7 -4.35 0.08 21.15
N HIS A 8 -5.60 0.51 20.97
CA HIS A 8 -6.52 -0.10 20.04
C HIS A 8 -5.97 -0.11 18.60
N ALA A 9 -5.31 0.97 18.18
CA ALA A 9 -4.76 1.13 16.84
C ALA A 9 -3.64 0.12 16.50
N ILE A 10 -2.90 -0.40 17.48
CA ILE A 10 -1.82 -1.39 17.24
C ILE A 10 -2.35 -2.62 16.50
N TRP A 11 -3.52 -3.13 16.86
CA TRP A 11 -4.15 -4.30 16.22
C TRP A 11 -5.15 -3.94 15.13
N ASN A 12 -5.34 -2.63 14.89
CA ASN A 12 -6.33 -2.13 13.94
C ASN A 12 -5.66 -1.13 12.97
N PRO A 13 -4.88 -1.61 12.00
CA PRO A 13 -4.12 -0.72 11.09
C PRO A 13 -5.02 0.20 10.26
N HIS A 14 -6.31 -0.09 10.13
CA HIS A 14 -7.26 0.70 9.36
C HIS A 14 -7.70 2.00 10.05
N VAL A 15 -7.61 2.10 11.39
CA VAL A 15 -8.01 3.31 12.12
C VAL A 15 -6.93 4.39 12.09
N TYR A 16 -7.29 5.62 12.42
CA TYR A 16 -6.33 6.72 12.52
C TYR A 16 -5.38 6.56 13.71
N HIS A 17 -4.06 6.64 13.45
CA HIS A 17 -2.98 6.50 14.43
C HIS A 17 -2.46 7.83 14.97
N GLY A 18 -2.74 8.94 14.30
CA GLY A 18 -2.19 10.27 14.60
C GLY A 18 -2.78 10.98 15.80
N TRP A 19 -3.59 10.29 16.65
CA TRP A 19 -4.17 10.90 17.84
C TRP A 19 -3.11 11.49 18.78
N GLY A 20 -3.17 12.82 18.99
CA GLY A 20 -2.22 13.56 19.81
C GLY A 20 -0.87 13.85 19.13
N LYS A 21 -0.71 13.54 17.85
CA LYS A 21 0.43 14.03 17.05
C LYS A 21 0.21 15.50 16.70
N THR A 22 1.26 16.29 16.78
CA THR A 22 1.20 17.73 16.51
C THR A 22 2.18 18.20 15.44
N LYS A 23 3.22 17.41 15.15
CA LYS A 23 4.28 17.72 14.18
C LYS A 23 5.02 16.47 13.73
N ARG A 24 5.74 16.56 12.61
CA ARG A 24 6.57 15.50 12.00
C ARG A 24 5.81 14.19 11.88
N TYR A 25 4.63 14.26 11.28
CA TYR A 25 3.75 13.12 11.16
C TYR A 25 2.98 13.15 9.85
N PHE A 26 2.90 12.01 9.21
CA PHE A 26 1.99 11.78 8.09
C PHE A 26 1.18 10.51 8.33
N GLU A 27 0.02 10.45 7.69
CA GLU A 27 -0.80 9.26 7.61
C GLU A 27 -1.64 9.32 6.36
N GLY A 28 -1.60 8.25 5.54
CA GLY A 28 -2.32 8.17 4.30
C GLY A 28 -2.82 6.76 4.03
N TRP A 29 -4.03 6.66 3.46
CA TRP A 29 -4.64 5.42 3.01
C TRP A 29 -4.54 5.34 1.49
N TYR A 30 -4.07 4.23 0.98
CA TYR A 30 -3.91 3.98 -0.46
C TYR A 30 -5.02 3.04 -0.92
N TYR A 31 -5.95 3.56 -1.72
CA TYR A 31 -7.01 2.80 -2.37
C TYR A 31 -6.69 2.65 -3.84
N LYS A 32 -6.28 1.46 -4.25
CA LYS A 32 -6.12 1.13 -5.66
C LYS A 32 -7.41 0.49 -6.17
N ILE A 33 -7.97 1.06 -7.22
CA ILE A 33 -9.17 0.60 -7.88
C ILE A 33 -8.89 0.36 -9.36
N VAL A 34 -9.32 -0.79 -9.87
CA VAL A 34 -9.12 -1.17 -11.27
C VAL A 34 -10.43 -1.69 -11.82
N SER A 35 -10.86 -1.16 -12.97
CA SER A 35 -12.08 -1.60 -13.65
C SER A 35 -11.95 -3.05 -14.15
N LYS A 36 -13.09 -3.73 -14.38
CA LYS A 36 -13.14 -5.14 -14.81
C LYS A 36 -12.30 -5.42 -16.06
N ASN A 37 -12.32 -4.51 -17.02
CA ASN A 37 -11.55 -4.62 -18.27
C ASN A 37 -10.12 -4.11 -18.16
N GLN A 38 -9.70 -3.65 -16.99
CA GLN A 38 -8.37 -3.08 -16.68
C GLN A 38 -8.03 -1.80 -17.49
N ASN A 39 -8.98 -1.19 -18.16
CA ASN A 39 -8.74 0.03 -18.93
C ASN A 39 -8.69 1.30 -18.07
N ASN A 40 -9.15 1.22 -16.83
CA ASN A 40 -9.10 2.31 -15.87
C ASN A 40 -8.50 1.79 -14.56
N ALA A 41 -7.48 2.47 -14.07
CA ALA A 41 -6.82 2.17 -12.82
C ALA A 41 -6.49 3.49 -12.12
N PHE A 42 -6.96 3.65 -10.89
CA PHE A 42 -6.65 4.82 -10.06
C PHE A 42 -6.07 4.38 -8.73
N ALA A 43 -5.13 5.17 -8.20
CA ALA A 43 -4.81 5.16 -6.78
C ALA A 43 -5.34 6.46 -6.16
N ILE A 44 -6.14 6.32 -5.09
CA ILE A 44 -6.74 7.43 -4.37
C ILE A 44 -6.17 7.41 -2.97
N ILE A 45 -5.50 8.50 -2.58
CA ILE A 45 -4.71 8.56 -1.35
C ILE A 45 -5.16 9.73 -0.49
N PRO A 46 -6.22 9.56 0.34
CA PRO A 46 -6.56 10.52 1.38
C PRO A 46 -5.56 10.47 2.52
N GLY A 47 -5.26 11.63 3.13
CA GLY A 47 -4.32 11.67 4.23
C GLY A 47 -4.20 13.01 4.93
N ILE A 48 -3.34 13.00 5.96
CA ILE A 48 -2.92 14.18 6.71
C ILE A 48 -1.39 14.23 6.79
N ALA A 49 -0.84 15.43 6.72
CA ALA A 49 0.59 15.71 6.87
C ALA A 49 0.82 16.84 7.85
N MET A 50 1.84 16.70 8.70
CA MET A 50 2.23 17.67 9.72
C MET A 50 3.74 17.87 9.65
N ASP A 51 4.18 19.07 9.35
CA ASP A 51 5.62 19.40 9.27
C ASP A 51 6.30 19.47 10.65
N GLU A 52 7.58 19.80 10.67
CA GLU A 52 8.38 19.92 11.90
C GLU A 52 7.99 21.14 12.75
N ASN A 53 7.38 22.15 12.16
CA ASN A 53 6.90 23.36 12.82
C ASN A 53 5.46 23.24 13.34
N GLY A 54 4.77 22.14 12.97
CA GLY A 54 3.39 21.90 13.36
C GLY A 54 2.35 22.44 12.37
N ASN A 55 2.78 22.92 11.19
CA ASN A 55 1.85 23.24 10.11
C ASN A 55 1.21 21.94 9.61
N LYS A 56 -0.10 21.99 9.38
CA LYS A 56 -0.89 20.80 9.01
C LYS A 56 -1.62 21.04 7.71
N GLN A 57 -1.75 19.99 6.92
CA GLN A 57 -2.65 19.95 5.77
C GLN A 57 -3.28 18.58 5.65
N SER A 58 -4.53 18.51 5.25
CA SER A 58 -5.13 17.30 4.73
C SER A 58 -5.05 17.29 3.20
N PHE A 59 -5.12 16.11 2.61
CA PHE A 59 -4.99 15.98 1.17
C PHE A 59 -5.74 14.76 0.65
N ILE A 60 -6.06 14.80 -0.64
CA ILE A 60 -6.42 13.63 -1.43
C ILE A 60 -5.55 13.67 -2.68
N GLN A 61 -4.65 12.72 -2.82
CA GLN A 61 -3.87 12.55 -4.03
C GLN A 61 -4.51 11.48 -4.91
N VAL A 62 -4.67 11.77 -6.19
CA VAL A 62 -5.22 10.85 -7.18
C VAL A 62 -4.17 10.60 -8.25
N LEU A 63 -3.83 9.34 -8.46
CA LEU A 63 -3.01 8.88 -9.57
C LEU A 63 -3.90 8.19 -10.59
N ASP A 64 -3.89 8.69 -11.83
CA ASP A 64 -4.49 8.03 -12.99
C ASP A 64 -3.42 7.20 -13.70
N GLY A 65 -3.52 5.88 -13.55
CA GLY A 65 -2.56 4.94 -14.13
C GLY A 65 -2.66 4.84 -15.66
N LYS A 66 -3.81 5.19 -16.25
CA LYS A 66 -4.01 5.19 -17.71
C LYS A 66 -3.34 6.39 -18.38
N ASN A 67 -3.57 7.57 -17.83
CA ASN A 67 -3.07 8.83 -18.41
C ASN A 67 -1.66 9.19 -17.88
N HIS A 68 -1.18 8.50 -16.86
CA HIS A 68 0.08 8.79 -16.17
C HIS A 68 0.09 10.21 -15.59
N GLU A 69 -1.00 10.57 -14.94
CA GLU A 69 -1.20 11.87 -14.31
C GLU A 69 -1.43 11.71 -12.82
N ALA A 70 -0.95 12.66 -12.04
CA ALA A 70 -1.22 12.73 -10.62
C ALA A 70 -1.71 14.13 -10.26
N VAL A 71 -2.80 14.19 -9.50
CA VAL A 71 -3.37 15.43 -8.98
C VAL A 71 -3.35 15.38 -7.46
N TYR A 72 -2.81 16.44 -6.85
CA TYR A 72 -2.76 16.61 -5.41
C TYR A 72 -3.78 17.68 -4.98
N HIS A 73 -4.90 17.25 -4.40
CA HIS A 73 -5.91 18.13 -3.85
C HIS A 73 -5.58 18.44 -2.39
N LYS A 74 -5.23 19.70 -2.12
CA LYS A 74 -4.94 20.18 -0.77
C LYS A 74 -6.22 20.67 -0.11
N PHE A 75 -6.40 20.33 1.17
CA PHE A 75 -7.50 20.77 2.02
C PHE A 75 -6.93 21.34 3.34
N ASP A 76 -7.71 22.18 4.01
CA ASP A 76 -7.39 22.59 5.36
C ASP A 76 -7.43 21.39 6.31
N SER A 77 -6.52 21.38 7.29
CA SER A 77 -6.41 20.25 8.23
C SER A 77 -7.65 20.03 9.10
N ASN A 78 -8.49 21.07 9.29
CA ASN A 78 -9.77 20.98 10.01
C ASN A 78 -10.84 20.19 9.22
N MET A 79 -10.64 20.00 7.91
CA MET A 79 -11.51 19.15 7.08
C MET A 79 -11.18 17.66 7.20
N PHE A 80 -10.09 17.29 7.88
CA PHE A 80 -9.72 15.91 8.15
C PHE A 80 -10.42 15.41 9.40
N LEU A 81 -11.44 14.60 9.25
CA LEU A 81 -12.32 14.15 10.31
C LEU A 81 -12.32 12.61 10.42
N PRO A 82 -11.33 12.00 11.09
CA PRO A 82 -11.29 10.56 11.32
C PRO A 82 -12.15 10.17 12.53
N THR A 83 -12.74 8.97 12.49
CA THR A 83 -13.37 8.39 13.68
C THR A 83 -12.36 7.63 14.55
N PRO A 84 -12.59 7.52 15.88
CA PRO A 84 -11.59 6.95 16.78
C PRO A 84 -11.39 5.43 16.69
N LYS A 85 -12.42 4.67 16.35
CA LYS A 85 -12.40 3.19 16.45
C LYS A 85 -12.74 2.47 15.17
N GLU A 86 -13.11 3.19 14.13
CA GLU A 86 -13.54 2.65 12.86
C GLU A 86 -12.73 3.26 11.72
N HIS A 87 -12.68 2.56 10.61
CA HIS A 87 -12.18 3.14 9.39
C HIS A 87 -13.29 3.99 8.75
N ASN A 88 -13.42 5.20 9.22
CA ASN A 88 -14.31 6.19 8.65
C ASN A 88 -13.62 7.56 8.75
N LEU A 89 -13.27 8.09 7.58
CA LEU A 89 -12.55 9.34 7.41
C LEU A 89 -13.32 10.21 6.41
N SER A 90 -13.57 11.46 6.78
CA SER A 90 -13.99 12.48 5.80
C SER A 90 -12.90 13.52 5.59
N ILE A 91 -12.78 14.00 4.34
CA ILE A 91 -11.96 15.15 3.96
C ILE A 91 -12.82 16.02 3.03
N GLY A 92 -13.33 17.14 3.56
CA GLY A 92 -14.39 17.90 2.90
C GLY A 92 -15.61 17.01 2.66
N ASN A 93 -16.13 16.99 1.42
CA ASN A 93 -17.27 16.17 1.03
C ASN A 93 -16.89 14.70 0.69
N ASN A 94 -15.61 14.35 0.77
CA ASN A 94 -15.15 13.02 0.42
C ASN A 94 -15.17 12.10 1.64
N ILE A 95 -15.63 10.86 1.48
CA ILE A 95 -15.81 9.88 2.57
C ILE A 95 -15.06 8.61 2.19
N PHE A 96 -14.27 8.10 3.12
CA PHE A 96 -13.46 6.89 2.98
C PHE A 96 -13.74 5.95 4.16
N THR A 97 -14.25 4.78 3.85
CA THR A 97 -14.49 3.71 4.82
C THR A 97 -13.82 2.42 4.38
N TYR A 98 -13.91 1.37 5.20
CA TYR A 98 -13.39 0.06 4.85
C TYR A 98 -14.12 -0.59 3.67
N ASP A 99 -15.39 -0.25 3.50
CA ASP A 99 -16.30 -0.85 2.51
C ASP A 99 -16.81 0.12 1.44
N LYS A 100 -16.42 1.40 1.52
CA LYS A 100 -16.94 2.41 0.61
C LYS A 100 -15.98 3.59 0.43
N VAL A 101 -15.96 4.14 -0.78
CA VAL A 101 -15.38 5.45 -1.07
C VAL A 101 -16.45 6.30 -1.78
N SER A 102 -16.65 7.52 -1.29
CA SER A 102 -17.50 8.54 -1.93
C SER A 102 -16.64 9.76 -2.23
N LEU A 103 -16.58 10.18 -3.48
CA LEU A 103 -15.72 11.23 -3.98
C LEU A 103 -16.52 12.42 -4.52
N ASP A 104 -16.08 13.61 -4.17
CA ASP A 104 -16.53 14.89 -4.72
C ASP A 104 -15.33 15.81 -5.01
N LEU A 105 -14.43 15.30 -5.86
CA LEU A 105 -13.28 16.05 -6.37
C LEU A 105 -13.63 16.72 -7.70
N PRO A 106 -12.94 17.79 -8.10
CA PRO A 106 -13.25 18.49 -9.37
C PRO A 106 -13.34 17.57 -10.58
N ASN A 107 -12.41 16.62 -10.69
CA ASN A 107 -12.27 15.75 -11.86
C ASN A 107 -12.62 14.28 -11.57
N LEU A 108 -13.04 13.94 -10.33
CA LEU A 108 -13.32 12.56 -9.95
C LEU A 108 -14.45 12.52 -8.92
N LYS A 109 -15.66 12.17 -9.37
CA LYS A 109 -16.87 12.16 -8.54
C LYS A 109 -17.59 10.82 -8.63
N GLY A 110 -18.21 10.39 -7.54
CA GLY A 110 -19.04 9.19 -7.52
C GLY A 110 -18.84 8.35 -6.28
N GLN A 111 -19.34 7.12 -6.33
CA GLN A 111 -19.30 6.22 -5.19
C GLN A 111 -18.93 4.81 -5.63
N LEU A 112 -18.04 4.19 -4.84
CA LEU A 112 -17.66 2.79 -4.98
C LEU A 112 -17.92 2.04 -3.68
N VAL A 113 -18.41 0.82 -3.82
CA VAL A 113 -18.63 -0.11 -2.71
C VAL A 113 -17.69 -1.30 -2.87
N PHE A 114 -17.06 -1.69 -1.76
CA PHE A 114 -16.10 -2.78 -1.68
C PHE A 114 -16.68 -3.96 -0.92
N LYS A 115 -16.46 -5.16 -1.42
CA LYS A 115 -16.92 -6.41 -0.79
C LYS A 115 -15.83 -7.47 -0.85
N ASN A 116 -15.89 -8.44 0.07
CA ASN A 116 -14.96 -9.56 0.14
C ASN A 116 -13.50 -9.11 0.32
N GLN A 117 -13.27 -8.20 1.26
CA GLN A 117 -11.94 -7.74 1.62
C GLN A 117 -11.13 -8.87 2.27
N HIS A 118 -9.86 -8.99 1.85
CA HIS A 118 -8.90 -9.93 2.40
C HIS A 118 -7.77 -9.18 3.11
N PRO A 119 -7.89 -8.88 4.41
CA PRO A 119 -6.85 -8.20 5.17
C PRO A 119 -5.63 -9.11 5.38
N TRP A 120 -4.50 -8.51 5.74
CA TRP A 120 -3.35 -9.26 6.22
C TRP A 120 -3.68 -9.95 7.54
N SER A 121 -2.99 -11.09 7.80
CA SER A 121 -3.13 -11.85 9.05
C SER A 121 -2.89 -10.96 10.27
N ASN A 122 -3.71 -11.13 11.31
CA ASN A 122 -3.62 -10.35 12.53
C ASN A 122 -3.70 -11.28 13.75
N SER A 123 -2.73 -11.17 14.65
CA SER A 123 -2.71 -11.91 15.90
C SER A 123 -2.24 -11.04 17.05
N PHE A 124 -2.44 -11.49 18.29
CA PHE A 124 -2.08 -10.72 19.47
C PHE A 124 -0.60 -10.33 19.51
N PHE A 125 0.32 -11.27 19.16
CA PHE A 125 1.77 -11.02 19.16
C PHE A 125 2.33 -10.58 17.80
N SER A 126 1.52 -10.58 16.76
CA SER A 126 1.92 -10.22 15.40
C SER A 126 0.79 -9.43 14.72
N PRO A 127 0.59 -8.15 15.11
CA PRO A 127 -0.47 -7.32 14.55
C PRO A 127 -0.18 -6.94 13.09
N GLY A 128 -1.07 -7.36 12.19
CA GLY A 128 -1.00 -6.99 10.78
C GLY A 128 0.35 -7.32 10.12
N ILE A 129 0.65 -6.62 9.03
CA ILE A 129 1.84 -6.89 8.21
C ILE A 129 3.16 -6.48 8.89
N MET A 130 3.13 -5.54 9.83
CA MET A 130 4.33 -5.17 10.60
C MET A 130 4.70 -6.22 11.62
N GLY A 131 3.77 -7.11 11.98
CA GLY A 131 4.02 -8.16 12.97
C GLY A 131 4.51 -7.59 14.31
N PRO A 132 5.54 -8.18 14.93
CA PRO A 132 6.09 -7.68 16.20
C PRO A 132 6.62 -6.25 16.14
N TYR A 133 6.98 -5.74 14.96
CA TYR A 133 7.42 -4.35 14.80
C TYR A 133 6.30 -3.33 15.04
N SER A 134 5.03 -3.73 15.05
CA SER A 134 3.90 -2.87 15.43
C SER A 134 4.02 -2.35 16.87
N PHE A 135 4.75 -3.04 17.74
CA PHE A 135 4.99 -2.65 19.13
C PHE A 135 6.18 -1.70 19.31
N ILE A 136 6.96 -1.44 18.27
CA ILE A 136 8.13 -0.57 18.31
C ILE A 136 7.69 0.88 18.09
N PRO A 137 7.89 1.81 19.06
CA PRO A 137 7.30 3.15 18.98
C PRO A 137 8.09 4.15 18.13
N PHE A 138 9.25 3.77 17.60
CA PHE A 138 10.19 4.66 16.90
C PHE A 138 10.45 4.28 15.44
N MET A 139 9.59 3.48 14.83
CA MET A 139 9.69 3.19 13.40
C MET A 139 9.49 4.47 12.57
N GLU A 140 10.31 4.63 11.54
CA GLU A 140 10.22 5.76 10.62
C GLU A 140 8.91 5.76 9.85
N CYS A 141 8.52 4.58 9.39
CA CYS A 141 7.28 4.30 8.70
C CYS A 141 6.67 2.98 9.19
N TYR A 142 5.39 3.00 9.47
CA TYR A 142 4.56 1.82 9.67
C TYR A 142 3.74 1.57 8.44
N HIS A 143 3.40 0.33 8.22
CA HIS A 143 2.66 -0.14 7.07
C HIS A 143 1.52 -1.06 7.49
N GLY A 144 0.36 -0.93 6.85
CA GLY A 144 -0.81 -1.75 7.12
C GLY A 144 -1.49 -2.20 5.83
N ILE A 145 -1.71 -3.50 5.64
CA ILE A 145 -2.51 -4.02 4.53
C ILE A 145 -3.94 -4.21 5.02
N LEU A 146 -4.83 -3.39 4.50
CA LEU A 146 -6.25 -3.41 4.84
C LEU A 146 -7.02 -4.41 3.98
N SER A 147 -6.60 -4.58 2.71
CA SER A 147 -7.14 -5.61 1.83
C SER A 147 -6.17 -5.95 0.70
N MET A 148 -5.74 -7.19 0.63
CA MET A 148 -4.94 -7.73 -0.48
C MET A 148 -5.73 -7.80 -1.79
N ASN A 149 -7.04 -7.99 -1.68
CA ASN A 149 -7.97 -8.11 -2.80
C ASN A 149 -9.39 -7.90 -2.31
N HIS A 150 -10.21 -7.21 -3.12
CA HIS A 150 -11.64 -7.09 -2.91
C HIS A 150 -12.36 -6.80 -4.24
N SER A 151 -13.64 -7.10 -4.30
CA SER A 151 -14.48 -6.74 -5.43
C SER A 151 -15.00 -5.31 -5.29
N ILE A 152 -15.17 -4.65 -6.43
CA ILE A 152 -15.67 -3.28 -6.52
C ILE A 152 -16.97 -3.27 -7.29
N SER A 153 -17.91 -2.41 -6.87
CA SER A 153 -19.09 -2.01 -7.62
C SER A 153 -19.32 -0.51 -7.51
N GLY A 154 -19.96 0.07 -8.52
CA GLY A 154 -20.30 1.47 -8.58
C GLY A 154 -19.69 2.19 -9.78
N VAL A 155 -19.92 3.51 -9.83
CA VAL A 155 -19.52 4.37 -10.95
C VAL A 155 -18.77 5.58 -10.43
N ILE A 156 -17.71 5.94 -11.13
CA ILE A 156 -16.96 7.19 -10.95
C ILE A 156 -17.08 8.01 -12.24
N ASN A 157 -17.51 9.25 -12.12
CA ASN A 157 -17.38 10.24 -13.18
C ASN A 157 -15.96 10.79 -13.18
N HIS A 158 -15.22 10.55 -14.24
CA HIS A 158 -13.87 11.07 -14.43
C HIS A 158 -13.87 12.04 -15.62
N ASN A 159 -13.64 13.33 -15.35
CA ASN A 159 -13.62 14.39 -16.37
C ASN A 159 -14.90 14.43 -17.22
N GLY A 160 -16.07 14.21 -16.62
CA GLY A 160 -17.37 14.21 -17.31
C GLY A 160 -17.75 12.87 -17.94
N ILE A 161 -16.91 11.84 -17.85
CA ILE A 161 -17.16 10.49 -18.41
C ILE A 161 -17.41 9.52 -17.27
N ASP A 162 -18.52 8.81 -17.31
CA ASP A 162 -18.85 7.78 -16.34
C ASP A 162 -18.06 6.49 -16.61
N VAL A 163 -17.34 6.03 -15.61
CA VAL A 163 -16.53 4.80 -15.62
C VAL A 163 -17.13 3.81 -14.61
N SER A 164 -17.64 2.68 -15.11
CA SER A 164 -18.11 1.60 -14.25
C SER A 164 -16.95 0.78 -13.68
N PHE A 165 -17.01 0.53 -12.39
CA PHE A 165 -16.13 -0.40 -11.66
C PHE A 165 -16.85 -1.69 -11.26
N ASP A 166 -18.04 -1.96 -11.78
CA ASP A 166 -18.76 -3.21 -11.49
C ASP A 166 -17.97 -4.42 -11.96
N GLY A 167 -17.69 -5.33 -11.00
CA GLY A 167 -16.83 -6.49 -11.20
C GLY A 167 -15.33 -6.16 -11.28
N GLY A 168 -14.95 -4.93 -10.99
CA GLY A 168 -13.56 -4.51 -10.81
C GLY A 168 -12.94 -5.11 -9.54
N LYS A 169 -11.63 -4.90 -9.37
CA LYS A 169 -10.85 -5.35 -8.21
C LYS A 169 -10.12 -4.19 -7.57
N GLY A 170 -10.04 -4.22 -6.24
CA GLY A 170 -9.32 -3.24 -5.45
C GLY A 170 -8.29 -3.84 -4.50
N TYR A 171 -7.43 -2.96 -4.02
CA TYR A 171 -6.43 -3.19 -3.01
C TYR A 171 -6.40 -2.00 -2.07
N MET A 172 -6.18 -2.23 -0.79
CA MET A 172 -6.08 -1.17 0.21
C MET A 172 -4.89 -1.39 1.13
N GLU A 173 -4.10 -0.35 1.31
CA GLU A 173 -3.04 -0.29 2.31
C GLU A 173 -3.01 1.08 2.98
N LYS A 174 -2.15 1.23 3.96
CA LYS A 174 -2.00 2.45 4.72
C LYS A 174 -0.58 2.58 5.25
N ASP A 175 -0.05 3.79 5.18
CA ASP A 175 1.23 4.14 5.76
C ASP A 175 1.08 5.29 6.75
N TRP A 176 1.86 5.24 7.84
CA TRP A 176 1.93 6.31 8.82
C TRP A 176 3.30 6.37 9.49
N GLY A 177 3.69 7.55 9.91
CA GLY A 177 5.00 7.77 10.52
C GLY A 177 5.50 9.19 10.35
N HIS A 178 6.79 9.34 10.08
CA HIS A 178 7.37 10.66 9.80
C HIS A 178 8.07 10.77 8.44
N SER A 179 8.47 9.67 7.82
CA SER A 179 9.05 9.64 6.47
C SER A 179 8.92 8.27 5.85
N PHE A 180 8.95 8.20 4.52
CA PHE A 180 9.22 6.93 3.85
C PHE A 180 10.67 6.52 4.05
N PRO A 181 10.99 5.21 3.95
CA PRO A 181 12.36 4.73 4.08
C PRO A 181 13.32 5.34 3.05
N LYS A 182 14.58 5.51 3.46
CA LYS A 182 15.65 6.08 2.61
C LYS A 182 15.80 5.36 1.26
N ALA A 183 15.51 4.08 1.22
CA ALA A 183 15.45 3.28 0.01
C ALA A 183 14.42 2.18 0.17
N TYR A 184 13.58 1.98 -0.84
CA TYR A 184 12.62 0.88 -0.84
C TYR A 184 12.19 0.45 -2.24
N ILE A 185 11.70 -0.77 -2.32
CA ILE A 185 10.92 -1.32 -3.40
C ILE A 185 9.55 -1.64 -2.84
N TRP A 186 8.50 -1.23 -3.53
CA TRP A 186 7.13 -1.64 -3.25
C TRP A 186 6.49 -2.14 -4.54
N MET A 187 5.71 -3.19 -4.45
CA MET A 187 4.94 -3.68 -5.58
C MET A 187 3.69 -4.45 -5.15
N GLN A 188 2.66 -4.34 -5.99
CA GLN A 188 1.36 -5.00 -5.77
C GLN A 188 0.67 -5.32 -7.08
N SER A 189 0.03 -6.51 -7.18
CA SER A 189 -0.98 -6.84 -8.18
C SER A 189 -2.00 -7.84 -7.64
N ASN A 190 -3.25 -7.71 -8.10
CA ASN A 190 -4.34 -8.67 -7.87
C ASN A 190 -5.06 -9.07 -9.18
N HIS A 191 -4.40 -8.84 -10.33
CA HIS A 191 -4.92 -9.12 -11.67
C HIS A 191 -4.14 -10.25 -12.33
N PHE A 192 -4.35 -11.46 -11.86
CA PHE A 192 -3.78 -12.71 -12.38
C PHE A 192 -4.77 -13.45 -13.28
N SER A 193 -4.29 -14.48 -14.00
CA SER A 193 -5.12 -15.31 -14.89
C SER A 193 -6.25 -16.01 -14.13
N LYS A 194 -5.98 -16.43 -12.88
CA LYS A 194 -6.99 -16.98 -11.98
C LYS A 194 -7.53 -15.89 -11.03
N PRO A 195 -8.82 -15.96 -10.68
CA PRO A 195 -9.37 -15.10 -9.63
C PRO A 195 -8.70 -15.43 -8.26
N ASN A 196 -8.87 -14.55 -7.29
CA ASN A 196 -8.42 -14.72 -5.91
C ASN A 196 -6.91 -14.93 -5.73
N ILE A 197 -6.10 -14.46 -6.67
CA ILE A 197 -4.65 -14.34 -6.52
C ILE A 197 -4.29 -12.87 -6.37
N SER A 198 -3.45 -12.57 -5.37
CA SER A 198 -2.88 -11.25 -5.15
C SER A 198 -1.48 -11.37 -4.60
N ILE A 199 -0.61 -10.45 -4.99
CA ILE A 199 0.73 -10.30 -4.41
C ILE A 199 0.92 -8.88 -3.90
N LYS A 200 1.61 -8.76 -2.77
CA LYS A 200 2.23 -7.54 -2.28
C LYS A 200 3.64 -7.88 -1.85
N SER A 201 4.61 -7.04 -2.21
CA SER A 201 6.01 -7.21 -1.78
C SER A 201 6.66 -5.85 -1.54
N SER A 202 7.43 -5.74 -0.46
CA SER A 202 8.28 -4.60 -0.16
C SER A 202 9.63 -5.05 0.38
N ILE A 203 10.69 -4.37 -0.02
CA ILE A 203 12.02 -4.44 0.58
C ILE A 203 12.43 -3.00 0.88
N ALA A 204 12.92 -2.73 2.08
CA ALA A 204 13.27 -1.37 2.49
C ALA A 204 14.48 -1.35 3.45
N ILE A 205 15.20 -0.24 3.48
CA ILE A 205 16.16 0.05 4.53
C ILE A 205 15.39 0.58 5.74
N ILE A 206 15.47 -0.16 6.82
CA ILE A 206 14.79 0.16 8.08
C ILE A 206 15.81 0.71 9.08
N PRO A 207 15.68 1.98 9.49
CA PRO A 207 16.51 2.53 10.56
C PRO A 207 16.27 1.77 11.86
N TRP A 208 17.35 1.41 12.54
CA TRP A 208 17.26 0.66 13.78
C TRP A 208 18.33 1.13 14.79
N LEU A 209 17.92 1.88 15.79
CA LEU A 209 18.81 2.47 16.80
C LEU A 209 19.94 3.30 16.14
N LYS A 210 21.20 2.82 16.25
CA LYS A 210 22.40 3.47 15.67
C LYS A 210 22.81 2.89 14.31
N SER A 211 22.01 2.01 13.73
CA SER A 211 22.28 1.29 12.48
C SER A 211 21.04 1.21 11.59
N SER A 212 21.06 0.36 10.60
CA SER A 212 19.90 0.00 9.78
C SER A 212 20.01 -1.47 9.35
N PHE A 213 18.88 -2.04 8.93
CA PHE A 213 18.85 -3.36 8.32
C PHE A 213 17.92 -3.33 7.09
N ILE A 214 18.08 -4.31 6.21
CA ILE A 214 17.17 -4.51 5.09
C ILE A 214 15.99 -5.35 5.57
N GLY A 215 14.85 -4.69 5.74
CA GLY A 215 13.58 -5.33 6.05
C GLY A 215 12.87 -5.77 4.78
N HIS A 216 12.11 -6.85 4.86
CA HIS A 216 11.28 -7.32 3.77
C HIS A 216 9.94 -7.85 4.27
N ILE A 217 8.92 -7.61 3.49
CA ILE A 217 7.55 -8.06 3.73
C ILE A 217 6.93 -8.39 2.39
N ALA A 218 6.59 -9.67 2.16
CA ALA A 218 5.85 -10.09 0.99
C ALA A 218 4.74 -11.08 1.38
N GLY A 219 3.65 -11.05 0.65
CA GLY A 219 2.54 -11.98 0.80
C GLY A 219 1.91 -12.32 -0.53
N ILE A 220 1.58 -13.60 -0.68
CA ILE A 220 0.77 -14.09 -1.78
C ILE A 220 -0.52 -14.64 -1.23
N LEU A 221 -1.63 -14.07 -1.66
CA LEU A 221 -2.96 -14.59 -1.43
C LEU A 221 -3.31 -15.56 -2.57
N ILE A 222 -3.70 -16.78 -2.25
CA ILE A 222 -4.19 -17.78 -3.19
C ILE A 222 -5.43 -18.43 -2.56
N ASP A 223 -6.58 -18.31 -3.20
CA ASP A 223 -7.85 -18.89 -2.75
C ASP A 223 -8.10 -18.69 -1.24
N ASN A 224 -8.04 -17.43 -0.80
CA ASN A 224 -8.22 -16.97 0.58
C ASN A 224 -7.12 -17.40 1.58
N LYS A 225 -6.05 -18.06 1.11
CA LYS A 225 -4.90 -18.40 1.94
C LYS A 225 -3.74 -17.45 1.68
N LEU A 226 -3.33 -16.71 2.71
CA LEU A 226 -2.15 -15.86 2.65
C LEU A 226 -0.89 -16.67 3.00
N ILE A 227 0.12 -16.61 2.12
CA ILE A 227 1.45 -17.16 2.33
C ILE A 227 2.40 -15.98 2.51
N GLU A 228 3.03 -15.89 3.68
CA GLU A 228 3.80 -14.74 4.10
C GLU A 228 5.31 -14.99 4.02
N PHE A 229 6.04 -13.96 3.61
CA PHE A 229 7.49 -13.88 3.56
C PHE A 229 7.93 -12.59 4.25
N THR A 230 8.30 -12.66 5.51
CA THR A 230 8.58 -11.48 6.33
C THR A 230 9.91 -11.59 7.05
N THR A 231 10.51 -10.46 7.38
CA THR A 231 11.75 -10.41 8.18
C THR A 231 11.61 -11.19 9.49
N TYR A 232 10.43 -11.18 10.09
CA TYR A 232 10.19 -11.76 11.41
C TYR A 232 9.71 -13.22 11.39
N ASN A 233 9.47 -13.84 10.23
CA ASN A 233 9.07 -15.26 10.14
C ASN A 233 10.19 -16.19 9.63
N GLY A 234 11.44 -15.69 9.61
CA GLY A 234 12.59 -16.45 9.18
C GLY A 234 12.79 -16.54 7.65
N THR A 235 12.08 -15.73 6.89
CA THR A 235 12.31 -15.59 5.45
C THR A 235 13.69 -14.96 5.19
N LYS A 236 14.35 -15.42 4.14
CA LYS A 236 15.59 -14.85 3.62
C LYS A 236 15.34 -14.30 2.22
N VAL A 237 15.92 -13.14 1.93
CA VAL A 237 16.07 -12.61 0.57
C VAL A 237 17.37 -13.15 0.02
N ASN A 238 17.31 -14.05 -0.95
CA ASN A 238 18.48 -14.68 -1.57
C ASN A 238 19.12 -13.76 -2.61
N SER A 239 18.29 -13.07 -3.40
CA SER A 239 18.73 -12.06 -4.36
C SER A 239 17.72 -10.93 -4.48
N CYS A 240 18.23 -9.73 -4.78
CA CYS A 240 17.47 -8.55 -5.16
C CYS A 240 18.24 -7.81 -6.24
N GLU A 241 17.77 -7.86 -7.47
CA GLU A 241 18.38 -7.19 -8.63
C GLU A 241 17.45 -6.08 -9.10
N ILE A 242 18.00 -4.88 -9.29
CA ILE A 242 17.26 -3.70 -9.76
C ILE A 242 17.94 -3.17 -11.01
N SER A 243 17.18 -3.08 -12.08
CA SER A 243 17.58 -2.44 -13.32
C SER A 243 16.61 -1.32 -13.71
N LYS A 244 16.89 -0.60 -14.78
CA LYS A 244 16.02 0.47 -15.27
C LYS A 244 14.58 -0.01 -15.53
N LYS A 245 14.41 -1.24 -16.03
CA LYS A 245 13.09 -1.79 -16.42
C LYS A 245 12.62 -2.95 -15.58
N ASN A 246 13.51 -3.61 -14.84
CA ASN A 246 13.14 -4.84 -14.12
C ASN A 246 13.61 -4.80 -12.68
N VAL A 247 12.79 -5.43 -11.82
CA VAL A 247 13.13 -5.77 -10.45
C VAL A 247 12.95 -7.27 -10.30
N LYS A 248 14.03 -7.99 -9.91
CA LYS A 248 13.96 -9.41 -9.62
C LYS A 248 14.25 -9.65 -8.15
N ILE A 249 13.39 -10.42 -7.51
CA ILE A 249 13.51 -10.75 -6.10
C ILE A 249 13.35 -12.26 -5.93
N GLU A 250 14.26 -12.86 -5.20
CA GLU A 250 14.16 -14.25 -4.76
C GLU A 250 14.12 -14.29 -3.24
N MET A 251 13.05 -14.87 -2.70
CA MET A 251 12.86 -15.05 -1.26
C MET A 251 12.58 -16.52 -0.95
N GLU A 252 13.02 -16.97 0.22
CA GLU A 252 12.62 -18.27 0.71
C GLU A 252 12.42 -18.30 2.22
N ASN A 253 11.51 -19.12 2.67
CA ASN A 253 11.33 -19.51 4.06
C ASN A 253 11.43 -21.03 4.20
N LYS A 254 11.09 -21.56 5.39
CA LYS A 254 11.15 -23.00 5.65
C LYS A 254 10.35 -23.85 4.66
N SER A 255 9.22 -23.34 4.16
CA SER A 255 8.23 -24.12 3.38
C SER A 255 8.19 -23.76 1.91
N TYR A 256 8.52 -22.53 1.55
CA TYR A 256 8.31 -22.00 0.22
C TYR A 256 9.52 -21.25 -0.33
N LYS A 257 9.63 -21.23 -1.67
CA LYS A 257 10.51 -20.35 -2.42
C LYS A 257 9.65 -19.49 -3.35
N LEU A 258 9.87 -18.17 -3.30
CA LEU A 258 9.15 -17.17 -4.07
C LEU A 258 10.11 -16.45 -5.00
N ASN A 259 9.84 -16.48 -6.30
CA ASN A 259 10.53 -15.69 -7.30
C ASN A 259 9.56 -14.65 -7.86
N ILE A 260 9.99 -13.40 -7.86
CA ILE A 260 9.26 -12.26 -8.41
C ILE A 260 10.13 -11.64 -9.50
N ASN A 261 9.57 -11.44 -10.69
CA ASN A 261 10.21 -10.68 -11.76
C ASN A 261 9.22 -9.62 -12.23
N ALA A 262 9.42 -8.40 -11.78
CA ALA A 262 8.55 -7.28 -12.08
C ALA A 262 9.12 -6.45 -13.23
N HIS A 263 8.28 -6.16 -14.23
CA HIS A 263 8.62 -5.30 -15.35
C HIS A 263 7.97 -3.93 -15.17
N ARG A 264 8.81 -2.90 -15.02
CA ARG A 264 8.39 -1.51 -14.82
C ARG A 264 7.99 -0.90 -16.17
N GLU A 265 6.85 -0.25 -16.17
CA GLU A 265 6.38 0.58 -17.29
C GLU A 265 6.57 2.07 -16.97
N LYS A 266 5.97 2.95 -17.77
CA LYS A 266 5.99 4.39 -17.52
C LYS A 266 5.43 4.68 -16.13
N ALA A 267 6.14 5.48 -15.37
CA ALA A 267 5.76 5.88 -14.04
C ALA A 267 5.24 7.32 -13.99
N THR A 268 4.51 7.63 -12.94
CA THR A 268 3.98 8.96 -12.63
C THR A 268 4.55 9.40 -11.30
N THR A 269 4.93 10.67 -11.21
CA THR A 269 5.51 11.23 -9.99
C THR A 269 4.42 11.63 -8.99
N LEU A 270 4.53 11.13 -7.76
CA LEU A 270 3.64 11.41 -6.64
C LEU A 270 4.35 12.25 -5.57
N ALA A 271 3.57 13.00 -4.78
CA ALA A 271 4.05 13.57 -3.54
C ALA A 271 4.26 12.48 -2.49
N ALA A 272 5.34 12.59 -1.73
CA ALA A 272 5.73 11.63 -0.71
C ALA A 272 6.18 12.33 0.59
N PRO A 273 6.05 11.67 1.76
CA PRO A 273 6.37 12.30 3.03
C PRO A 273 7.88 12.37 3.30
N ILE A 274 8.34 13.55 3.70
CA ILE A 274 9.66 13.80 4.29
C ILE A 274 9.44 14.61 5.56
N SER A 275 9.95 14.12 6.69
CA SER A 275 9.78 14.77 8.01
C SER A 275 8.32 15.14 8.33
N GLY A 276 7.38 14.28 7.90
CA GLY A 276 5.95 14.44 8.15
C GLY A 276 5.20 15.26 7.11
N PHE A 277 5.86 15.90 6.14
CA PHE A 277 5.20 16.73 5.14
C PHE A 277 5.40 16.20 3.71
N MET A 278 4.45 16.46 2.80
CA MET A 278 4.41 15.89 1.44
C MET A 278 5.35 16.62 0.45
N ASN A 279 6.61 16.84 0.86
CA ASN A 279 7.63 17.55 0.07
C ASN A 279 8.49 16.64 -0.81
N GLY A 280 8.52 15.34 -0.52
CA GLY A 280 9.22 14.34 -1.32
C GLY A 280 8.51 14.05 -2.64
N ARG A 281 9.22 13.32 -3.51
CA ARG A 281 8.66 12.80 -4.78
C ARG A 281 9.08 11.35 -4.97
N ILE A 282 8.15 10.54 -5.41
CA ILE A 282 8.37 9.14 -5.78
C ILE A 282 7.70 8.86 -7.12
N ASP A 283 8.21 7.88 -7.82
CA ASP A 283 7.68 7.48 -9.12
C ASP A 283 6.97 6.12 -9.00
N GLU A 284 5.67 6.08 -9.25
CA GLU A 284 4.85 4.88 -9.27
C GLU A 284 4.41 4.54 -10.70
N SER A 285 4.66 3.29 -11.12
CA SER A 285 4.03 2.71 -12.30
C SER A 285 2.79 1.92 -11.86
N MET A 286 1.65 2.15 -12.50
CA MET A 286 0.39 1.40 -12.26
C MET A 286 0.04 0.41 -13.37
N ASN A 287 0.80 0.39 -14.46
CA ASN A 287 0.59 -0.50 -15.62
C ASN A 287 1.68 -1.58 -15.74
N ALA A 288 2.41 -1.80 -14.68
CA ALA A 288 3.48 -2.78 -14.63
C ALA A 288 2.96 -4.23 -14.70
N ARG A 289 3.88 -5.18 -14.87
CA ARG A 289 3.62 -6.61 -14.85
C ARG A 289 4.53 -7.29 -13.85
N ILE A 290 3.99 -8.26 -13.12
CA ILE A 290 4.73 -9.03 -12.12
C ILE A 290 4.59 -10.51 -12.43
N ASN A 291 5.67 -11.15 -12.89
CA ASN A 291 5.76 -12.60 -13.01
C ASN A 291 6.05 -13.17 -11.63
N VAL A 292 5.24 -14.11 -11.19
CA VAL A 292 5.34 -14.74 -9.88
C VAL A 292 5.49 -16.24 -10.05
N LYS A 293 6.49 -16.82 -9.36
CA LYS A 293 6.64 -18.27 -9.25
C LYS A 293 6.77 -18.65 -7.79
N LEU A 294 5.84 -19.47 -7.31
CA LEU A 294 5.81 -19.99 -5.94
C LEU A 294 6.03 -21.51 -5.96
N PHE A 295 7.08 -21.93 -5.29
CA PHE A 295 7.45 -23.35 -5.16
C PHE A 295 7.29 -23.82 -3.71
N ASN A 296 6.66 -24.98 -3.52
CA ASN A 296 6.56 -25.63 -2.21
C ASN A 296 7.72 -26.62 -2.05
N LYS A 297 8.58 -26.36 -1.05
CA LYS A 297 9.80 -27.14 -0.80
C LYS A 297 9.51 -28.54 -0.32
N LYS A 298 8.41 -28.75 0.44
CA LYS A 298 8.02 -30.07 0.96
C LYS A 298 7.48 -30.98 -0.13
N SER A 299 6.53 -30.49 -0.92
CA SER A 299 5.94 -31.29 -2.01
C SER A 299 6.79 -31.30 -3.29
N LYS A 300 7.84 -30.45 -3.37
CA LYS A 300 8.69 -30.23 -4.56
C LYS A 300 7.88 -29.84 -5.82
N LYS A 301 6.77 -29.11 -5.63
CA LYS A 301 5.88 -28.68 -6.72
C LYS A 301 5.80 -27.16 -6.83
N ILE A 302 5.65 -26.68 -8.06
CA ILE A 302 5.24 -25.30 -8.33
C ILE A 302 3.76 -25.20 -7.99
N ILE A 303 3.40 -24.24 -7.11
CA ILE A 303 2.02 -23.99 -6.69
C ILE A 303 1.38 -22.90 -7.56
N LEU A 304 2.18 -21.91 -7.91
CA LEU A 304 1.78 -20.78 -8.75
C LEU A 304 2.90 -20.43 -9.70
N GLU A 305 2.57 -20.27 -10.97
CA GLU A 305 3.40 -19.62 -11.97
C GLU A 305 2.45 -18.83 -12.86
N ASP A 306 2.45 -17.50 -12.72
CA ASP A 306 1.46 -16.63 -13.35
C ASP A 306 1.97 -15.19 -13.45
N ILE A 307 1.26 -14.37 -14.25
CA ILE A 307 1.58 -12.96 -14.48
C ILE A 307 0.46 -12.10 -13.92
N GLY A 308 0.80 -11.23 -12.98
CA GLY A 308 -0.08 -10.17 -12.49
C GLY A 308 0.06 -8.91 -13.35
N TYR A 309 -1.06 -8.43 -13.86
CA TYR A 309 -1.20 -7.20 -14.65
C TYR A 309 -1.68 -6.04 -13.77
N SER A 310 -1.80 -4.86 -14.36
CA SER A 310 -2.20 -3.62 -13.66
C SER A 310 -1.44 -3.47 -12.34
N ALA A 311 -0.15 -3.82 -12.33
CA ALA A 311 0.66 -3.80 -11.13
C ALA A 311 1.09 -2.38 -10.78
N GLY A 312 1.04 -2.06 -9.47
CA GLY A 312 1.74 -0.93 -8.88
C GLY A 312 3.19 -1.31 -8.60
N ILE A 313 4.14 -0.45 -8.98
CA ILE A 313 5.56 -0.63 -8.65
C ILE A 313 6.20 0.72 -8.34
N GLU A 314 6.87 0.79 -7.20
CA GLU A 314 7.77 1.87 -6.79
C GLU A 314 9.18 1.34 -6.56
N VAL A 315 10.18 2.08 -6.99
CA VAL A 315 11.60 1.89 -6.65
C VAL A 315 12.14 3.27 -6.30
N ALA A 316 12.32 3.52 -5.01
CA ALA A 316 12.60 4.86 -4.51
C ALA A 316 13.92 4.95 -3.73
N GLY A 317 14.47 6.16 -3.70
CA GLY A 317 15.64 6.51 -2.93
C GLY A 317 16.93 5.83 -3.38
N GLU A 318 17.84 5.59 -2.45
CA GLU A 318 19.16 4.97 -2.70
C GLU A 318 19.03 3.46 -2.94
N HIS A 319 18.19 3.05 -3.88
CA HIS A 319 17.81 1.65 -4.11
C HIS A 319 18.98 0.71 -4.43
N LYS A 320 20.14 1.23 -4.84
CA LYS A 320 21.36 0.42 -4.99
C LYS A 320 21.80 -0.27 -3.68
N LEU A 321 21.43 0.30 -2.54
CA LEU A 321 21.69 -0.30 -1.23
C LEU A 321 20.84 -1.55 -0.93
N LEU A 322 19.79 -1.78 -1.72
CA LEU A 322 18.90 -2.95 -1.60
C LEU A 322 19.35 -4.14 -2.46
N VAL A 323 20.31 -3.92 -3.36
CA VAL A 323 20.81 -4.96 -4.29
C VAL A 323 21.61 -5.99 -3.49
N LYS A 324 21.29 -7.26 -3.72
CA LYS A 324 21.91 -8.41 -3.06
C LYS A 324 22.20 -9.53 -4.06
#